data_14871afb3fe5b182f3c97dc1ca6c6afd
#
_entry.id   14871afb3fe5b182f3c97dc1ca6c6afd
#
_cell.length_a   1.000
_cell.length_b   1.000
_cell.length_c   1.000
_cell.angle_alpha   90.00
_cell.angle_beta   90.00
_cell.angle_gamma   90.00
#
_symmetry.space_group_name_H-M   'P 1'
#
loop_
_entity.id
_entity.type
_entity.pdbx_description
1 polymer ?
#
loop_
_entity_poly.entity_id
_entity_poly.type
_entity_poly.pdbx_seq_one_letter_code
_entity_poly.pdbx_strand_id
1 'polypeptide(L)'
;MCIRDRDKAHIRKTTPVHFENEFGSYDLQVPYTEIKLSDTPGVGPNAPFKDYNTEGPKCDPKEGLAPLRLDWILDRGDVEEYEGRRRNLEDDGKRAIKRGKASKEWRGRQHKPMKAKDHPVTQMWYARHNIITPEMRYVAEREHCSVELVRSELAAGRAVMPCNINHPEAEPMIIGSKFLTKLNPNMGNSAVTSSIDEEVEKLTWATKWGADTVMDLSTGNDIHTTREWILRNSPVPIGTVPMYQALEKVEDDASKPSWALFRDTVIEQ
;
A
#
# COMPACT_ATOMS: atom_id res chain seq x y z
N MET A 1 -26.14 -10.68 -2.57
CA MET A 1 -25.24 -11.56 -1.78
C MET A 1 -25.22 -11.05 -0.36
N CYS A 2 -25.60 -11.87 0.63
CA CYS A 2 -25.75 -11.40 2.02
C CYS A 2 -24.36 -11.37 2.70
N ILE A 3 -24.08 -10.37 3.53
CA ILE A 3 -22.81 -10.21 4.28
C ILE A 3 -22.40 -11.49 5.02
N ARG A 4 -23.38 -12.28 5.52
CA ARG A 4 -23.14 -13.54 6.23
C ARG A 4 -22.56 -14.68 5.36
N ASP A 5 -22.69 -14.61 4.05
CA ASP A 5 -22.21 -15.68 3.15
C ASP A 5 -20.75 -15.50 2.75
N ARG A 6 -20.18 -14.29 2.92
CA ARG A 6 -18.78 -14.00 2.58
C ARG A 6 -17.78 -14.72 3.51
N ASP A 7 -18.08 -14.82 4.79
CA ASP A 7 -17.15 -15.41 5.77
C ASP A 7 -16.91 -16.93 5.55
N LYS A 8 -17.80 -17.60 4.82
CA LYS A 8 -17.68 -19.04 4.48
C LYS A 8 -17.13 -19.32 3.08
N ALA A 9 -17.14 -18.32 2.18
CA ALA A 9 -16.81 -18.49 0.77
C ALA A 9 -15.42 -17.95 0.37
N HIS A 10 -14.77 -17.14 1.23
CA HIS A 10 -13.55 -16.40 0.88
C HIS A 10 -12.30 -16.97 1.56
N ILE A 11 -11.93 -18.19 1.18
CA ILE A 11 -10.61 -18.70 1.56
C ILE A 11 -9.59 -18.06 0.61
N ARG A 12 -8.65 -17.29 1.17
CA ARG A 12 -7.48 -16.77 0.45
C ARG A 12 -6.63 -17.97 0.00
N LYS A 13 -6.56 -18.18 -1.31
CA LYS A 13 -5.67 -19.13 -1.96
C LYS A 13 -4.52 -18.38 -2.62
N THR A 14 -3.44 -19.04 -3.00
CA THR A 14 -2.34 -18.44 -3.75
C THR A 14 -2.06 -19.21 -5.03
N THR A 15 -1.70 -18.49 -6.09
CA THR A 15 -1.09 -19.07 -7.29
C THR A 15 0.43 -18.91 -7.14
N PRO A 16 1.20 -20.00 -7.11
CA PRO A 16 2.66 -19.92 -7.14
C PRO A 16 3.11 -19.51 -8.54
N VAL A 17 4.01 -18.53 -8.62
CA VAL A 17 4.60 -18.05 -9.88
C VAL A 17 6.11 -18.01 -9.71
N HIS A 18 6.80 -18.92 -10.40
CA HIS A 18 8.24 -18.88 -10.47
C HIS A 18 8.70 -17.80 -11.47
N PHE A 19 9.66 -16.99 -11.08
CA PHE A 19 10.20 -15.92 -11.90
C PHE A 19 11.70 -15.76 -11.67
N GLU A 20 12.44 -15.69 -12.75
CA GLU A 20 13.89 -15.46 -12.76
C GLU A 20 14.22 -14.24 -13.61
N ASN A 21 15.17 -13.44 -13.14
CA ASN A 21 15.75 -12.33 -13.87
C ASN A 21 17.24 -12.14 -13.48
N GLU A 22 17.87 -11.07 -13.94
CA GLU A 22 19.27 -10.74 -13.66
C GLU A 22 19.57 -10.50 -12.16
N PHE A 23 18.56 -10.25 -11.32
CA PHE A 23 18.72 -10.00 -9.88
C PHE A 23 18.53 -11.25 -9.03
N GLY A 24 17.83 -12.27 -9.51
CA GLY A 24 17.61 -13.48 -8.73
C GLY A 24 16.47 -14.37 -9.24
N SER A 25 16.15 -15.35 -8.39
CA SER A 25 15.05 -16.30 -8.59
C SER A 25 14.02 -16.12 -7.48
N TYR A 26 12.74 -15.99 -7.85
CA TYR A 26 11.63 -15.64 -6.94
C TYR A 26 10.47 -16.60 -7.08
N ASP A 27 9.96 -17.09 -5.94
CA ASP A 27 8.72 -17.86 -5.85
C ASP A 27 7.59 -16.98 -5.33
N LEU A 28 6.96 -16.23 -6.25
CA LEU A 28 5.90 -15.30 -5.94
C LEU A 28 4.62 -16.04 -5.58
N GLN A 29 3.89 -15.56 -4.56
CA GLN A 29 2.62 -16.12 -4.12
C GLN A 29 1.51 -15.09 -4.35
N VAL A 30 0.80 -15.20 -5.48
CA VAL A 30 -0.26 -14.25 -5.84
C VAL A 30 -1.60 -14.70 -5.27
N PRO A 31 -2.22 -13.95 -4.34
CA PRO A 31 -3.44 -14.37 -3.67
C PRO A 31 -4.68 -14.18 -4.52
N TYR A 32 -5.62 -15.10 -4.41
CA TYR A 32 -6.93 -15.02 -5.04
C TYR A 32 -8.04 -15.62 -4.18
N THR A 33 -9.25 -15.23 -4.49
CA THR A 33 -10.49 -15.88 -4.02
C THR A 33 -11.15 -16.57 -5.21
N GLU A 34 -11.55 -17.84 -5.02
CA GLU A 34 -12.25 -18.60 -6.05
C GLU A 34 -13.75 -18.40 -5.92
N ILE A 35 -14.37 -17.85 -6.93
CA ILE A 35 -15.82 -17.61 -7.00
C ILE A 35 -16.46 -18.65 -7.93
N LYS A 36 -17.32 -19.50 -7.36
CA LYS A 36 -18.12 -20.43 -8.17
C LYS A 36 -19.17 -19.66 -8.96
N LEU A 37 -19.21 -19.92 -10.25
CA LEU A 37 -20.22 -19.37 -11.15
C LEU A 37 -21.38 -20.37 -11.31
N SER A 38 -22.58 -19.83 -11.53
CA SER A 38 -23.75 -20.65 -11.91
C SER A 38 -23.55 -21.24 -13.31
N ASP A 39 -24.17 -22.40 -13.54
CA ASP A 39 -24.16 -23.05 -14.85
C ASP A 39 -24.79 -22.15 -15.92
N THR A 40 -24.24 -22.16 -17.13
CA THR A 40 -24.85 -21.49 -18.28
C THR A 40 -25.93 -22.38 -18.88
N PRO A 41 -27.21 -21.94 -18.94
CA PRO A 41 -28.29 -22.74 -19.54
C PRO A 41 -27.94 -23.21 -20.95
N GLY A 42 -28.02 -24.52 -21.18
CA GLY A 42 -27.73 -25.14 -22.49
C GLY A 42 -26.23 -25.36 -22.81
N VAL A 43 -25.32 -24.91 -21.97
CA VAL A 43 -23.86 -25.06 -22.13
C VAL A 43 -23.25 -25.94 -21.04
N GLY A 44 -23.74 -25.81 -19.80
CA GLY A 44 -23.27 -26.60 -18.67
C GLY A 44 -22.48 -25.78 -17.65
N PRO A 45 -21.65 -26.44 -16.80
CA PRO A 45 -20.94 -25.78 -15.70
C PRO A 45 -19.87 -24.79 -16.19
N ASN A 46 -19.84 -23.62 -15.56
CA ASN A 46 -18.79 -22.63 -15.77
C ASN A 46 -17.57 -22.90 -14.89
N ALA A 47 -16.38 -22.61 -15.43
CA ALA A 47 -15.17 -22.62 -14.62
C ALA A 47 -15.26 -21.54 -13.51
N PRO A 48 -14.72 -21.81 -12.31
CA PRO A 48 -14.67 -20.81 -11.26
C PRO A 48 -13.88 -19.56 -11.71
N PHE A 49 -14.38 -18.39 -11.30
CA PHE A 49 -13.64 -17.12 -11.50
C PHE A 49 -12.64 -16.92 -10.36
N LYS A 50 -11.41 -16.54 -10.68
CA LYS A 50 -10.39 -16.17 -9.72
C LYS A 50 -10.34 -14.65 -9.61
N ASP A 51 -10.74 -14.14 -8.46
CA ASP A 51 -10.67 -12.72 -8.14
C ASP A 51 -9.49 -12.44 -7.20
N TYR A 52 -8.73 -11.37 -7.44
CA TYR A 52 -7.61 -11.04 -6.59
C TYR A 52 -8.08 -10.76 -5.16
N ASN A 53 -7.39 -11.34 -4.17
CA ASN A 53 -7.74 -11.16 -2.77
C ASN A 53 -6.87 -10.09 -2.11
N THR A 54 -7.45 -8.89 -1.89
CA THR A 54 -6.79 -7.71 -1.33
C THR A 54 -6.64 -7.72 0.19
N GLU A 55 -7.21 -8.71 0.91
CA GLU A 55 -7.25 -8.74 2.38
C GLU A 55 -5.85 -8.76 3.04
N GLY A 56 -4.84 -9.21 2.30
CA GLY A 56 -3.50 -9.39 2.85
C GLY A 56 -3.39 -10.63 3.76
N PRO A 57 -2.19 -10.96 4.23
CA PRO A 57 -1.98 -12.01 5.21
C PRO A 57 -2.49 -11.57 6.59
N LYS A 58 -2.95 -12.54 7.40
CA LYS A 58 -3.33 -12.27 8.79
C LYS A 58 -2.11 -11.90 9.62
N CYS A 59 -2.22 -10.83 10.40
CA CYS A 59 -1.19 -10.40 11.35
C CYS A 59 -1.83 -9.86 12.64
N ASP A 60 -1.02 -9.75 13.70
CA ASP A 60 -1.39 -8.92 14.85
C ASP A 60 -1.22 -7.44 14.44
N PRO A 61 -2.25 -6.61 14.55
CA PRO A 61 -2.13 -5.17 14.24
C PRO A 61 -1.02 -4.44 15.00
N LYS A 62 -0.61 -4.95 16.17
CA LYS A 62 0.50 -4.37 16.96
C LYS A 62 1.88 -4.74 16.43
N GLU A 63 1.99 -5.83 15.68
CA GLU A 63 3.24 -6.26 15.05
C GLU A 63 3.38 -5.74 13.63
N GLY A 64 2.26 -5.55 12.92
CA GLY A 64 2.20 -5.19 11.51
C GLY A 64 2.51 -6.36 10.56
N LEU A 65 2.34 -6.11 9.28
CA LEU A 65 2.60 -7.08 8.21
C LEU A 65 4.09 -7.39 8.06
N ALA A 66 4.39 -8.57 7.55
CA ALA A 66 5.74 -8.89 7.09
C ALA A 66 6.04 -8.11 5.79
N PRO A 67 7.28 -7.63 5.60
CA PRO A 67 7.66 -6.83 4.44
C PRO A 67 7.85 -7.73 3.20
N LEU A 68 6.76 -8.03 2.49
CA LEU A 68 6.71 -8.93 1.33
C LEU A 68 7.78 -8.63 0.27
N ARG A 69 8.00 -7.36 -0.03
CA ARG A 69 8.86 -6.92 -1.14
C ARG A 69 10.28 -6.54 -0.73
N LEU A 70 10.63 -6.68 0.56
CA LEU A 70 11.94 -6.22 1.05
C LEU A 70 13.10 -6.89 0.32
N ASP A 71 13.07 -8.22 0.22
CA ASP A 71 14.12 -8.98 -0.48
C ASP A 71 14.18 -8.59 -1.97
N TRP A 72 13.03 -8.45 -2.64
CA TRP A 72 12.98 -8.02 -4.05
C TRP A 72 13.60 -6.63 -4.28
N ILE A 73 13.44 -5.74 -3.30
CA ILE A 73 14.01 -4.39 -3.35
C ILE A 73 15.53 -4.45 -3.12
N LEU A 74 15.97 -5.22 -2.13
CA LEU A 74 17.39 -5.32 -1.77
C LEU A 74 18.23 -6.06 -2.84
N ASP A 75 17.68 -7.12 -3.43
CA ASP A 75 18.36 -7.93 -4.46
C ASP A 75 18.75 -7.12 -5.70
N ARG A 76 18.00 -6.05 -6.02
CA ARG A 76 18.35 -5.13 -7.10
C ARG A 76 19.65 -4.36 -6.86
N GLY A 77 20.07 -4.20 -5.60
CA GLY A 77 21.33 -3.56 -5.22
C GLY A 77 21.39 -2.05 -5.44
N ASP A 78 20.30 -1.42 -5.89
CA ASP A 78 20.19 -0.02 -6.31
C ASP A 78 19.60 0.91 -5.23
N VAL A 79 19.38 0.38 -4.04
CA VAL A 79 18.95 1.13 -2.85
C VAL A 79 20.01 1.05 -1.75
N GLU A 80 19.99 2.03 -0.86
CA GLU A 80 20.75 2.03 0.38
C GLU A 80 19.88 2.45 1.55
N GLU A 81 20.11 1.82 2.69
CA GLU A 81 19.51 2.26 3.95
C GLU A 81 20.17 3.56 4.42
N TYR A 82 19.39 4.43 5.05
CA TYR A 82 19.90 5.65 5.66
C TYR A 82 19.16 5.95 6.97
N GLU A 83 19.69 6.89 7.77
CA GLU A 83 19.09 7.19 9.09
C GLU A 83 17.74 7.93 8.99
N GLY A 84 17.40 8.44 7.81
CA GLY A 84 16.16 9.16 7.58
C GLY A 84 16.05 10.49 8.33
N ARG A 85 14.91 11.15 8.16
CA ARG A 85 14.52 12.29 8.99
C ARG A 85 14.03 11.77 10.34
N ARG A 86 14.62 12.26 11.43
CA ARG A 86 14.13 11.91 12.77
C ARG A 86 12.72 12.44 12.96
N ARG A 87 11.84 11.56 13.43
CA ARG A 87 10.52 11.97 13.92
C ARG A 87 10.67 12.91 15.11
N ASN A 88 9.84 13.92 15.19
CA ASN A 88 9.69 14.79 16.34
C ASN A 88 8.22 14.94 16.73
N LEU A 89 7.94 15.49 17.90
CA LEU A 89 6.56 15.65 18.38
C LEU A 89 5.73 16.64 17.56
N GLU A 90 6.37 17.52 16.78
CA GLU A 90 5.70 18.46 15.90
C GLU A 90 5.02 17.76 14.73
N ASP A 91 5.50 16.58 14.36
CA ASP A 91 4.90 15.77 13.29
C ASP A 91 3.47 15.30 13.63
N ASP A 92 3.17 15.16 14.92
CA ASP A 92 1.83 14.87 15.46
C ASP A 92 1.11 16.12 15.98
N GLY A 93 1.52 17.29 15.53
CA GLY A 93 0.90 18.58 15.80
C GLY A 93 1.12 19.12 17.22
N LYS A 94 0.63 20.33 17.47
CA LYS A 94 0.84 21.03 18.75
C LYS A 94 0.19 20.34 19.94
N ARG A 95 -0.85 19.54 19.75
CA ARG A 95 -1.47 18.79 20.85
C ARG A 95 -0.53 17.71 21.38
N ALA A 96 0.24 17.04 20.52
CA ALA A 96 1.27 16.09 20.93
C ALA A 96 2.39 16.79 21.70
N ILE A 97 2.82 17.97 21.24
CA ILE A 97 3.80 18.81 21.96
C ILE A 97 3.31 19.15 23.36
N LYS A 98 2.05 19.63 23.50
CA LYS A 98 1.46 19.98 24.80
C LYS A 98 1.35 18.77 25.75
N ARG A 99 1.13 17.55 25.20
CA ARG A 99 1.11 16.30 25.99
C ARG A 99 2.51 15.75 26.28
N GLY A 100 3.55 16.23 25.61
CA GLY A 100 4.90 15.68 25.68
C GLY A 100 5.07 14.31 25.05
N LYS A 101 4.07 13.79 24.34
CA LYS A 101 4.07 12.48 23.67
C LYS A 101 3.00 12.38 22.60
N ALA A 102 3.21 11.53 21.59
CA ALA A 102 2.16 11.06 20.70
C ALA A 102 1.13 10.19 21.45
N SER A 103 -0.08 10.06 20.90
CA SER A 103 -1.16 9.28 21.57
C SER A 103 -0.83 7.79 21.66
N LYS A 104 -0.24 7.23 20.60
CA LYS A 104 0.10 5.81 20.53
C LYS A 104 1.25 5.57 19.55
N GLU A 105 2.48 5.58 20.03
CA GLU A 105 3.65 5.34 19.21
C GLU A 105 3.67 3.92 18.61
N TRP A 106 4.05 3.80 17.33
CA TRP A 106 4.27 2.52 16.70
C TRP A 106 5.47 1.79 17.31
N ARG A 107 5.29 0.54 17.68
CA ARG A 107 6.33 -0.32 18.29
C ARG A 107 6.40 -1.71 17.66
N GLY A 108 5.69 -1.91 16.56
CA GLY A 108 5.73 -3.15 15.79
C GLY A 108 7.00 -3.28 14.95
N ARG A 109 6.92 -4.03 13.86
CA ARG A 109 8.04 -4.23 12.94
C ARG A 109 8.51 -2.90 12.38
N GLN A 110 9.82 -2.72 12.36
CA GLN A 110 10.47 -1.53 11.85
C GLN A 110 11.55 -1.94 10.84
N HIS A 111 11.75 -1.13 9.85
CA HIS A 111 12.89 -1.19 8.94
C HIS A 111 13.48 0.22 8.79
N LYS A 112 14.75 0.29 8.44
CA LYS A 112 15.35 1.57 8.11
C LYS A 112 14.77 2.09 6.79
N PRO A 113 14.58 3.39 6.66
CA PRO A 113 14.19 3.96 5.38
C PRO A 113 15.28 3.75 4.33
N MET A 114 14.85 3.53 3.10
CA MET A 114 15.71 3.30 1.94
C MET A 114 15.62 4.48 0.98
N LYS A 115 16.71 4.77 0.29
CA LYS A 115 16.76 5.73 -0.81
C LYS A 115 17.50 5.12 -2.01
N ALA A 116 17.24 5.67 -3.19
CA ALA A 116 17.95 5.31 -4.41
C ALA A 116 19.45 5.69 -4.34
N LYS A 117 20.34 4.86 -4.91
CA LYS A 117 21.78 5.15 -5.05
C LYS A 117 22.04 6.04 -6.27
N ASP A 118 21.94 5.46 -7.45
CA ASP A 118 22.48 6.05 -8.68
C ASP A 118 21.39 6.48 -9.68
N HIS A 119 20.18 5.95 -9.57
CA HIS A 119 19.07 6.21 -10.49
C HIS A 119 17.72 6.12 -9.79
N PRO A 120 16.62 6.65 -10.37
CA PRO A 120 15.29 6.50 -9.79
C PRO A 120 14.87 5.04 -9.71
N VAL A 121 14.44 4.58 -8.52
CA VAL A 121 13.97 3.21 -8.27
C VAL A 121 12.45 3.07 -8.47
N THR A 122 11.96 3.66 -9.56
CA THR A 122 10.54 3.58 -9.93
C THR A 122 10.28 2.46 -10.92
N GLN A 123 9.12 1.83 -10.86
CA GLN A 123 8.76 0.78 -11.81
C GLN A 123 8.76 1.27 -13.27
N MET A 124 8.46 2.55 -13.50
CA MET A 124 8.61 3.17 -14.82
C MET A 124 10.07 3.20 -15.30
N TRP A 125 11.02 3.50 -14.41
CA TRP A 125 12.43 3.52 -14.76
C TRP A 125 12.89 2.14 -15.23
N TYR A 126 12.60 1.08 -14.46
CA TYR A 126 12.93 -0.30 -14.85
C TYR A 126 12.28 -0.69 -16.17
N ALA A 127 10.98 -0.40 -16.32
CA ALA A 127 10.24 -0.69 -17.56
C ALA A 127 10.87 -0.04 -18.80
N ARG A 128 11.34 1.21 -18.69
CA ARG A 128 12.02 1.94 -19.77
C ARG A 128 13.40 1.38 -20.12
N HIS A 129 14.06 0.72 -19.17
CA HIS A 129 15.33 0.03 -19.37
C HIS A 129 15.16 -1.45 -19.75
N ASN A 130 13.93 -1.87 -20.09
CA ASN A 130 13.58 -3.25 -20.44
C ASN A 130 13.81 -4.27 -19.30
N ILE A 131 13.85 -3.81 -18.07
CA ILE A 131 13.99 -4.63 -16.87
C ILE A 131 12.59 -5.03 -16.39
N ILE A 132 12.34 -6.34 -16.28
CA ILE A 132 11.12 -6.88 -15.68
C ILE A 132 11.43 -7.16 -14.21
N THR A 133 10.69 -6.52 -13.32
CA THR A 133 10.82 -6.70 -11.87
C THR A 133 9.90 -7.80 -11.34
N PRO A 134 10.17 -8.38 -10.16
CA PRO A 134 9.24 -9.27 -9.49
C PRO A 134 7.84 -8.67 -9.31
N GLU A 135 7.76 -7.36 -9.04
CA GLU A 135 6.50 -6.63 -8.92
C GLU A 135 5.71 -6.63 -10.24
N MET A 136 6.37 -6.44 -11.40
CA MET A 136 5.71 -6.51 -12.71
C MET A 136 5.19 -7.92 -12.99
N ARG A 137 5.97 -8.95 -12.65
CA ARG A 137 5.54 -10.35 -12.83
C ARG A 137 4.37 -10.70 -11.92
N TYR A 138 4.39 -10.24 -10.67
CA TYR A 138 3.29 -10.39 -9.72
C TYR A 138 2.00 -9.74 -10.26
N VAL A 139 2.10 -8.51 -10.76
CA VAL A 139 0.96 -7.77 -11.32
C VAL A 139 0.43 -8.44 -12.58
N ALA A 140 1.27 -8.99 -13.44
CA ALA A 140 0.81 -9.71 -14.64
C ALA A 140 -0.11 -10.88 -14.28
N GLU A 141 0.22 -11.63 -13.22
CA GLU A 141 -0.64 -12.71 -12.71
C GLU A 141 -1.94 -12.17 -12.10
N ARG A 142 -1.83 -11.10 -11.29
CA ARG A 142 -2.99 -10.42 -10.67
C ARG A 142 -3.99 -9.92 -11.70
N GLU A 143 -3.52 -9.35 -12.81
CA GLU A 143 -4.33 -8.74 -13.86
C GLU A 143 -4.68 -9.72 -15.00
N HIS A 144 -4.27 -10.99 -14.90
CA HIS A 144 -4.47 -12.02 -15.93
C HIS A 144 -3.97 -11.59 -17.32
N CYS A 145 -2.80 -10.95 -17.37
CA CYS A 145 -2.22 -10.42 -18.62
C CYS A 145 -0.75 -10.79 -18.77
N SER A 146 -0.15 -10.47 -19.92
CA SER A 146 1.27 -10.71 -20.14
C SER A 146 2.13 -9.68 -19.40
N VAL A 147 3.28 -10.09 -18.89
CA VAL A 147 4.22 -9.19 -18.23
C VAL A 147 4.75 -8.10 -19.18
N GLU A 148 4.82 -8.39 -20.49
CA GLU A 148 5.20 -7.41 -21.50
C GLU A 148 4.15 -6.29 -21.66
N LEU A 149 2.87 -6.59 -21.49
CA LEU A 149 1.84 -5.55 -21.45
C LEU A 149 2.07 -4.64 -20.24
N VAL A 150 2.31 -5.21 -19.06
CA VAL A 150 2.61 -4.44 -17.83
C VAL A 150 3.82 -3.53 -18.08
N ARG A 151 4.93 -4.09 -18.53
CA ARG A 151 6.17 -3.34 -18.81
C ARG A 151 5.95 -2.21 -19.82
N SER A 152 5.30 -2.52 -20.95
CA SER A 152 5.11 -1.54 -22.04
C SER A 152 4.18 -0.37 -21.64
N GLU A 153 3.13 -0.62 -20.86
CA GLU A 153 2.22 0.42 -20.36
C GLU A 153 2.91 1.33 -19.32
N LEU A 154 3.75 0.74 -18.44
CA LEU A 154 4.57 1.50 -17.50
C LEU A 154 5.63 2.34 -18.23
N ALA A 155 6.38 1.75 -19.18
CA ALA A 155 7.41 2.46 -19.94
C ALA A 155 6.86 3.65 -20.73
N ALA A 156 5.65 3.50 -21.27
CA ALA A 156 4.95 4.54 -22.01
C ALA A 156 4.27 5.60 -21.12
N GLY A 157 4.24 5.39 -19.79
CA GLY A 157 3.59 6.30 -18.85
C GLY A 157 2.05 6.30 -18.93
N ARG A 158 1.44 5.23 -19.47
CA ARG A 158 -0.02 5.06 -19.54
C ARG A 158 -0.59 4.28 -18.34
N ALA A 159 0.30 3.73 -17.52
CA ALA A 159 -0.04 3.08 -16.26
C ALA A 159 0.92 3.50 -15.15
N VAL A 160 0.47 3.41 -13.90
CA VAL A 160 1.26 3.63 -12.69
C VAL A 160 1.19 2.43 -11.78
N MET A 161 2.32 2.05 -11.21
CA MET A 161 2.44 1.00 -10.19
C MET A 161 2.96 1.62 -8.89
N PRO A 162 2.09 1.88 -7.90
CA PRO A 162 2.49 2.48 -6.64
C PRO A 162 3.20 1.46 -5.74
N CYS A 163 4.51 1.31 -5.95
CA CYS A 163 5.39 0.39 -5.23
C CYS A 163 6.47 1.16 -4.46
N ASN A 164 6.09 1.94 -3.45
CA ASN A 164 7.03 2.66 -2.59
C ASN A 164 8.01 1.66 -1.95
N ILE A 165 9.31 1.92 -2.05
CA ILE A 165 10.37 1.10 -1.41
C ILE A 165 10.27 1.15 0.12
N ASN A 166 9.73 2.22 0.69
CA ASN A 166 9.53 2.40 2.13
C ASN A 166 8.15 1.89 2.63
N HIS A 167 7.39 1.23 1.77
CA HIS A 167 6.20 0.45 2.12
C HIS A 167 6.32 -0.97 1.54
N PRO A 168 7.31 -1.76 1.96
CA PRO A 168 7.57 -3.10 1.41
C PRO A 168 6.50 -4.12 1.76
N GLU A 169 5.61 -3.83 2.70
CA GLU A 169 4.47 -4.66 3.10
C GLU A 169 3.38 -4.72 2.02
N ALA A 170 3.27 -3.65 1.20
CA ALA A 170 2.23 -3.57 0.18
C ALA A 170 2.42 -4.58 -0.96
N GLU A 171 1.36 -5.28 -1.29
CA GLU A 171 1.28 -6.17 -2.45
C GLU A 171 1.22 -5.33 -3.74
N PRO A 172 1.97 -5.72 -4.80
CA PRO A 172 1.99 -4.96 -6.04
C PRO A 172 0.62 -4.86 -6.72
N MET A 173 0.31 -3.68 -7.27
CA MET A 173 -0.88 -3.41 -8.07
C MET A 173 -0.57 -2.37 -9.16
N ILE A 174 -1.42 -2.28 -10.17
CA ILE A 174 -1.25 -1.34 -11.26
C ILE A 174 -2.56 -0.61 -11.55
N ILE A 175 -2.48 0.65 -11.95
CA ILE A 175 -3.60 1.48 -12.37
C ILE A 175 -3.35 1.95 -13.80
N GLY A 176 -4.29 1.68 -14.68
CA GLY A 176 -4.21 2.07 -16.09
C GLY A 176 -5.39 1.53 -16.89
N SER A 177 -5.69 2.15 -18.03
CA SER A 177 -6.86 1.84 -18.86
C SER A 177 -6.87 0.41 -19.45
N LYS A 178 -5.75 -0.29 -19.43
CA LYS A 178 -5.62 -1.67 -19.92
C LYS A 178 -5.76 -2.73 -18.83
N PHE A 179 -5.97 -2.32 -17.59
CA PHE A 179 -6.02 -3.18 -16.40
C PHE A 179 -7.39 -3.14 -15.75
N LEU A 180 -7.67 -4.07 -14.86
CA LEU A 180 -8.91 -4.15 -14.11
C LEU A 180 -9.15 -2.87 -13.32
N THR A 181 -10.42 -2.48 -13.16
CA THR A 181 -10.82 -1.33 -12.34
C THR A 181 -10.40 -1.53 -10.88
N LYS A 182 -9.84 -0.49 -10.27
CA LYS A 182 -9.39 -0.50 -8.87
C LYS A 182 -10.36 0.26 -7.98
N LEU A 183 -10.58 -0.29 -6.78
CA LEU A 183 -11.39 0.36 -5.74
C LEU A 183 -10.48 1.15 -4.80
N ASN A 184 -10.83 2.42 -4.58
CA ASN A 184 -10.10 3.33 -3.70
C ASN A 184 -11.05 3.94 -2.66
N PRO A 185 -11.31 3.27 -1.51
CA PRO A 185 -12.09 3.84 -0.42
C PRO A 185 -11.32 4.90 0.36
N ASN A 186 -12.08 5.80 0.99
CA ASN A 186 -11.57 6.83 1.87
C ASN A 186 -11.75 6.42 3.33
N MET A 187 -10.75 6.71 4.16
CA MET A 187 -10.79 6.61 5.61
C MET A 187 -10.04 7.79 6.24
N GLY A 188 -10.00 7.87 7.53
CA GLY A 188 -9.26 8.91 8.24
C GLY A 188 -9.94 9.33 9.53
N ASN A 189 -9.15 9.74 10.51
CA ASN A 189 -9.66 10.30 11.73
C ASN A 189 -10.13 11.76 11.55
N SER A 190 -10.97 12.22 12.46
CA SER A 190 -11.39 13.62 12.52
C SER A 190 -11.15 14.21 13.90
N ALA A 191 -11.34 15.52 14.06
CA ALA A 191 -11.18 16.19 15.34
C ALA A 191 -12.19 15.68 16.42
N VAL A 192 -13.26 15.01 16.01
CA VAL A 192 -14.39 14.60 16.85
C VAL A 192 -14.42 13.10 17.10
N THR A 193 -13.95 12.29 16.15
CA THR A 193 -14.12 10.83 16.22
C THR A 193 -12.92 10.10 15.64
N SER A 194 -12.78 8.86 16.08
CA SER A 194 -11.89 7.81 15.63
C SER A 194 -10.53 7.81 16.31
N SER A 195 -10.22 6.67 16.87
CA SER A 195 -8.91 6.32 17.43
C SER A 195 -8.04 5.67 16.35
N ILE A 196 -6.74 5.54 16.62
CA ILE A 196 -5.79 4.83 15.75
C ILE A 196 -6.21 3.36 15.55
N ASP A 197 -6.72 2.71 16.60
CA ASP A 197 -7.19 1.32 16.50
C ASP A 197 -8.40 1.20 15.56
N GLU A 198 -9.33 2.14 15.62
CA GLU A 198 -10.48 2.19 14.71
C GLU A 198 -10.06 2.46 13.25
N GLU A 199 -9.03 3.28 13.01
CA GLU A 199 -8.50 3.49 11.66
C GLU A 199 -7.86 2.21 11.09
N VAL A 200 -7.12 1.46 11.90
CA VAL A 200 -6.57 0.16 11.49
C VAL A 200 -7.69 -0.88 11.25
N GLU A 201 -8.75 -0.85 12.05
CA GLU A 201 -9.91 -1.70 11.82
C GLU A 201 -10.63 -1.33 10.51
N LYS A 202 -10.85 -0.04 10.23
CA LYS A 202 -11.41 0.43 8.95
C LYS A 202 -10.57 -0.03 7.75
N LEU A 203 -9.24 0.06 7.84
CA LEU A 203 -8.33 -0.45 6.83
C LEU A 203 -8.55 -1.95 6.59
N THR A 204 -8.60 -2.75 7.66
CA THR A 204 -8.85 -4.19 7.58
C THR A 204 -10.19 -4.50 6.90
N TRP A 205 -11.23 -3.75 7.22
CA TRP A 205 -12.52 -3.89 6.55
C TRP A 205 -12.46 -3.45 5.08
N ALA A 206 -11.80 -2.35 4.76
CA ALA A 206 -11.66 -1.87 3.40
C ALA A 206 -10.98 -2.92 2.51
N THR A 207 -9.85 -3.48 2.94
CA THR A 207 -9.12 -4.52 2.19
C THR A 207 -9.90 -5.82 2.10
N LYS A 208 -10.57 -6.24 3.18
CA LYS A 208 -11.47 -7.41 3.17
C LYS A 208 -12.61 -7.25 2.15
N TRP A 209 -13.06 -6.03 1.88
CA TRP A 209 -14.11 -5.72 0.92
C TRP A 209 -13.60 -5.43 -0.50
N GLY A 210 -12.33 -5.64 -0.77
CA GLY A 210 -11.76 -5.55 -2.11
C GLY A 210 -11.12 -4.20 -2.45
N ALA A 211 -10.74 -3.41 -1.44
CA ALA A 211 -9.98 -2.18 -1.69
C ALA A 211 -8.60 -2.52 -2.29
N ASP A 212 -8.29 -1.93 -3.44
CA ASP A 212 -6.98 -2.04 -4.10
C ASP A 212 -6.00 -0.96 -3.63
N THR A 213 -6.51 0.18 -3.21
CA THR A 213 -5.80 1.29 -2.56
C THR A 213 -6.69 1.86 -1.47
N VAL A 214 -6.13 2.64 -0.55
CA VAL A 214 -6.91 3.37 0.45
C VAL A 214 -6.37 4.79 0.57
N MET A 215 -7.26 5.78 0.69
CA MET A 215 -6.90 7.16 1.00
C MET A 215 -7.04 7.40 2.49
N ASP A 216 -5.94 7.77 3.15
CA ASP A 216 -5.95 8.34 4.49
C ASP A 216 -6.20 9.85 4.42
N LEU A 217 -7.42 10.25 4.72
CA LEU A 217 -7.88 11.64 4.74
C LEU A 217 -7.95 12.19 6.17
N SER A 218 -7.07 11.74 7.05
CA SER A 218 -7.04 12.18 8.44
C SER A 218 -6.88 13.70 8.55
N THR A 219 -7.79 14.32 9.31
CA THR A 219 -7.82 15.76 9.61
C THR A 219 -7.83 16.03 11.12
N GLY A 220 -7.75 14.99 11.93
CA GLY A 220 -7.80 15.07 13.39
C GLY A 220 -6.44 15.34 14.03
N ASN A 221 -6.11 14.55 15.04
CA ASN A 221 -4.85 14.67 15.77
C ASN A 221 -3.97 13.45 15.55
N ASP A 222 -2.68 13.61 15.78
CA ASP A 222 -1.70 12.52 15.68
C ASP A 222 -1.69 11.88 14.27
N ILE A 223 -1.76 12.72 13.22
CA ILE A 223 -1.86 12.26 11.82
C ILE A 223 -0.64 11.43 11.42
N HIS A 224 0.57 11.86 11.80
CA HIS A 224 1.80 11.08 11.56
C HIS A 224 1.72 9.69 12.19
N THR A 225 1.39 9.62 13.48
CA THR A 225 1.28 8.35 14.20
C THR A 225 0.18 7.45 13.61
N THR A 226 -0.98 8.01 13.28
CA THR A 226 -2.09 7.29 12.65
C THR A 226 -1.66 6.67 11.32
N ARG A 227 -1.00 7.46 10.46
CA ARG A 227 -0.47 7.00 9.17
C ARG A 227 0.56 5.87 9.34
N GLU A 228 1.46 5.96 10.32
CA GLU A 228 2.44 4.89 10.57
C GLU A 228 1.75 3.57 10.90
N TRP A 229 0.73 3.59 11.75
CA TRP A 229 -0.06 2.40 12.07
C TRP A 229 -0.80 1.86 10.84
N ILE A 230 -1.37 2.73 10.00
CA ILE A 230 -2.05 2.36 8.77
C ILE A 230 -1.06 1.69 7.81
N LEU A 231 0.08 2.32 7.53
CA LEU A 231 1.09 1.82 6.58
C LEU A 231 1.62 0.45 6.97
N ARG A 232 1.99 0.28 8.25
CA ARG A 232 2.56 -1.00 8.73
C ARG A 232 1.53 -2.15 8.75
N ASN A 233 0.25 -1.84 8.67
CA ASN A 233 -0.84 -2.83 8.61
C ASN A 233 -1.50 -2.94 7.23
N SER A 234 -1.03 -2.20 6.24
CA SER A 234 -1.67 -2.16 4.92
C SER A 234 -1.00 -3.08 3.90
N PRO A 235 -1.74 -4.07 3.35
CA PRO A 235 -1.28 -4.83 2.19
C PRO A 235 -1.47 -4.09 0.86
N VAL A 236 -2.08 -2.90 0.87
CA VAL A 236 -2.38 -2.09 -0.31
C VAL A 236 -1.72 -0.72 -0.21
N PRO A 237 -1.46 -0.03 -1.33
CA PRO A 237 -0.93 1.32 -1.31
C PRO A 237 -1.86 2.30 -0.57
N ILE A 238 -1.26 3.21 0.20
CA ILE A 238 -1.96 4.26 0.94
C ILE A 238 -1.68 5.61 0.27
N GLY A 239 -2.73 6.31 -0.11
CA GLY A 239 -2.67 7.71 -0.49
C GLY A 239 -2.83 8.60 0.73
N THR A 240 -2.14 9.74 0.76
CA THR A 240 -2.16 10.69 1.88
C THR A 240 -2.41 12.12 1.40
N VAL A 241 -2.78 13.02 2.32
CA VAL A 241 -2.98 14.45 2.03
C VAL A 241 -2.06 15.29 2.90
N PRO A 242 -0.83 15.61 2.44
CA PRO A 242 0.16 16.36 3.22
C PRO A 242 -0.34 17.70 3.75
N MET A 243 -1.28 18.34 3.04
CA MET A 243 -1.86 19.62 3.43
C MET A 243 -2.62 19.52 4.77
N TYR A 244 -3.33 18.43 5.02
CA TYR A 244 -4.07 18.26 6.28
C TYR A 244 -3.13 18.16 7.48
N GLN A 245 -2.04 17.42 7.33
CA GLN A 245 -1.03 17.35 8.39
C GLN A 245 -0.28 18.68 8.57
N ALA A 246 0.01 19.42 7.50
CA ALA A 246 0.59 20.75 7.61
C ALA A 246 -0.34 21.71 8.37
N LEU A 247 -1.65 21.62 8.19
CA LEU A 247 -2.64 22.39 8.95
C LEU A 247 -2.67 21.96 10.43
N GLU A 248 -2.64 20.66 10.73
CA GLU A 248 -2.55 20.17 12.11
C GLU A 248 -1.36 20.76 12.86
N LYS A 249 -0.18 20.84 12.21
CA LYS A 249 1.05 21.40 12.77
C LYS A 249 0.91 22.87 13.18
N VAL A 250 -0.02 23.61 12.59
CA VAL A 250 -0.31 25.03 12.87
C VAL A 250 -1.68 25.26 13.54
N GLU A 251 -2.25 24.25 14.18
CA GLU A 251 -3.54 24.32 14.89
C GLU A 251 -4.69 24.76 13.98
N ASP A 252 -4.74 24.24 12.77
CA ASP A 252 -5.77 24.49 11.75
C ASP A 252 -5.90 25.96 11.30
N ASP A 253 -4.90 26.79 11.62
CA ASP A 253 -4.85 28.18 11.17
C ASP A 253 -4.30 28.29 9.75
N ALA A 254 -5.19 28.35 8.77
CA ALA A 254 -4.85 28.40 7.35
C ALA A 254 -3.97 29.60 6.93
N SER A 255 -3.78 30.60 7.79
CA SER A 255 -2.90 31.73 7.52
C SER A 255 -1.42 31.46 7.83
N LYS A 256 -1.11 30.39 8.56
CA LYS A 256 0.23 30.08 9.07
C LYS A 256 1.07 29.09 8.26
N PRO A 257 0.51 28.20 7.40
CA PRO A 257 1.33 27.30 6.61
C PRO A 257 2.32 28.06 5.73
N SER A 258 3.61 27.74 5.87
CA SER A 258 4.66 28.24 5.01
C SER A 258 5.09 27.18 3.99
N TRP A 259 5.74 27.60 2.90
CA TRP A 259 6.35 26.65 1.96
C TRP A 259 7.33 25.68 2.66
N ALA A 260 8.12 26.20 3.62
CA ALA A 260 9.07 25.38 4.38
C ALA A 260 8.37 24.29 5.19
N LEU A 261 7.27 24.62 5.87
CA LEU A 261 6.46 23.66 6.63
C LEU A 261 5.83 22.61 5.71
N PHE A 262 5.27 23.03 4.58
CA PHE A 262 4.66 22.10 3.62
C PHE A 262 5.71 21.15 3.02
N ARG A 263 6.85 21.68 2.58
CA ARG A 263 7.97 20.90 2.05
C ARG A 263 8.46 19.87 3.07
N ASP A 264 8.67 20.28 4.34
CA ASP A 264 9.12 19.38 5.40
C ASP A 264 8.09 18.29 5.67
N THR A 265 6.79 18.60 5.63
CA THR A 265 5.71 17.63 5.76
C THR A 265 5.69 16.61 4.62
N VAL A 266 5.94 17.03 3.38
CA VAL A 266 6.04 16.11 2.23
C VAL A 266 7.29 15.21 2.35
N ILE A 267 8.41 15.73 2.86
CA ILE A 267 9.63 14.91 3.08
C ILE A 267 9.41 13.90 4.20
N GLU A 268 8.63 14.24 5.20
CA GLU A 268 8.30 13.38 6.33
C GLU A 268 7.38 12.22 5.91
N GLN A 269 6.44 12.47 4.98
CA GLN A 269 5.52 11.46 4.43
C GLN A 269 6.20 10.53 3.41
#